data_3b299a1f7bd43306a8b627a48a1a7616
#
_entry.id   3b299a1f7bd43306a8b627a48a1a7616
#
_cell.length_a   1.000
_cell.length_b   1.000
_cell.length_c   1.000
_cell.angle_alpha   90.00
_cell.angle_beta   90.00
_cell.angle_gamma   90.00
#
_symmetry.space_group_name_H-M   'P 1'
#
loop_
_entity.id
_entity.type
_entity.pdbx_description
1 polymer ?
#
loop_
_entity_poly.entity_id
_entity_poly.type
_entity_poly.pdbx_seq_one_letter_code
_entity_poly.pdbx_strand_id
1 'polypeptide(L)' 'MDEIFQYINEQSIRGDLAREFAGIVSDFQAGTISKEDKDALAQEVLASYRANGLAEDEITLRWAVAAVSLVGSLV' A
#
# COMPACT_ATOMS: atom_id res chain seq x y z
N MET A 1 -0.40 -4.31 10.76
CA MET A 1 -1.23 -3.88 9.62
C MET A 1 -2.26 -2.81 9.96
N ASP A 2 -2.37 -2.44 11.23
CA ASP A 2 -3.34 -1.40 11.61
C ASP A 2 -3.05 -0.07 10.92
N GLU A 3 -1.78 0.25 10.67
CA GLU A 3 -1.36 1.47 9.97
C GLU A 3 -1.93 1.57 8.57
N ILE A 4 -2.29 0.44 7.97
CA ILE A 4 -2.93 0.39 6.66
C ILE A 4 -4.44 0.32 6.80
N PHE A 5 -4.92 -0.67 7.57
CA PHE A 5 -6.35 -0.96 7.64
C PHE A 5 -7.17 0.16 8.29
N GLN A 6 -6.57 0.95 9.18
CA GLN A 6 -7.31 2.04 9.83
C GLN A 6 -7.72 3.14 8.85
N TYR A 7 -7.10 3.20 7.66
CA TYR A 7 -7.40 4.25 6.68
C TYR A 7 -8.23 3.77 5.50
N ILE A 8 -8.64 2.50 5.45
CA ILE A 8 -9.34 1.95 4.27
C ILE A 8 -10.69 2.62 4.00
N ASN A 9 -11.29 3.24 4.99
CA ASN A 9 -12.56 3.95 4.86
C ASN A 9 -12.40 5.46 4.71
N GLU A 10 -11.17 5.96 4.71
CA GLU A 10 -10.90 7.38 4.56
C GLU A 10 -11.11 7.81 3.10
N GLN A 11 -11.81 8.92 2.89
CA GLN A 11 -12.05 9.45 1.54
C GLN A 11 -10.95 10.44 1.18
N SER A 12 -9.77 9.89 0.85
CA SER A 12 -8.57 10.67 0.56
C SER A 12 -7.62 9.82 -0.25
N ILE A 13 -6.53 10.40 -0.73
CA ILE A 13 -5.46 9.66 -1.41
C ILE A 13 -4.89 8.58 -0.48
N ARG A 14 -4.72 8.89 0.81
CA ARG A 14 -4.26 7.91 1.78
C ARG A 14 -5.24 6.74 1.90
N GLY A 15 -6.53 7.02 1.90
CA GLY A 15 -7.56 5.97 1.91
C GLY A 15 -7.50 5.11 0.64
N ASP A 16 -7.32 5.74 -0.52
CA ASP A 16 -7.19 5.01 -1.78
C ASP A 16 -5.97 4.08 -1.75
N LEU A 17 -4.82 4.60 -1.30
CA LEU A 17 -3.62 3.79 -1.14
C LEU A 17 -3.81 2.66 -0.13
N ALA A 18 -4.47 2.96 1.00
CA ALA A 18 -4.72 1.94 2.02
C ALA A 18 -5.53 0.79 1.47
N ARG A 19 -6.56 1.08 0.65
CA ARG A 19 -7.37 0.03 0.02
C ARG A 19 -6.54 -0.80 -0.96
N GLU A 20 -5.66 -0.16 -1.73
CA GLU A 20 -4.78 -0.88 -2.64
C GLU A 20 -3.82 -1.82 -1.88
N PHE A 21 -3.16 -1.31 -0.84
CA PHE A 21 -2.27 -2.12 -0.03
C PHE A 21 -3.01 -3.24 0.70
N ALA A 22 -4.20 -2.96 1.23
CA ALA A 22 -5.01 -3.97 1.91
C ALA A 22 -5.39 -5.10 0.96
N GLY A 23 -5.71 -4.79 -0.30
CA GLY A 23 -6.00 -5.80 -1.32
C GLY A 23 -4.79 -6.69 -1.59
N ILE A 24 -3.59 -6.11 -1.67
CA ILE A 24 -2.35 -6.87 -1.87
C ILE A 24 -2.10 -7.81 -0.68
N VAL A 25 -2.25 -7.31 0.54
CA VAL A 25 -2.08 -8.11 1.76
C VAL A 25 -3.07 -9.27 1.77
N SER A 26 -4.34 -8.99 1.45
CA SER A 26 -5.39 -10.01 1.41
C SER A 26 -5.07 -11.11 0.39
N ASP A 27 -4.62 -10.73 -0.80
CA ASP A 27 -4.25 -11.69 -1.85
C ASP A 27 -3.06 -12.54 -1.43
N PHE A 28 -2.08 -11.93 -0.78
CA PHE A 28 -0.91 -12.66 -0.28
C PHE A 28 -1.33 -13.66 0.82
N GLN A 29 -2.17 -13.24 1.76
CA GLN A 29 -2.62 -14.10 2.85
C GLN A 29 -3.50 -15.25 2.34
N ALA A 30 -4.22 -15.02 1.25
CA ALA A 30 -5.03 -16.06 0.61
C ALA A 30 -4.19 -17.03 -0.24
N GLY A 31 -2.91 -16.75 -0.41
CA GLY A 31 -2.02 -17.59 -1.22
C GLY A 31 -2.16 -17.35 -2.72
N THR A 32 -2.82 -16.26 -3.12
CA THR A 32 -3.08 -15.97 -4.52
C THR A 32 -1.85 -15.38 -5.22
N ILE A 33 -0.98 -14.70 -4.48
CA ILE A 33 0.25 -14.10 -5.01
C ILE A 33 1.43 -14.52 -4.15
N SER A 34 2.62 -14.53 -4.75
CA SER A 34 3.87 -14.86 -4.05
C SER A 34 4.39 -13.68 -3.22
N LYS A 35 5.40 -13.94 -2.40
CA LYS A 35 6.08 -12.87 -1.66
C LYS A 35 6.70 -11.84 -2.60
N GLU A 36 7.34 -12.31 -3.67
CA GLU A 36 7.95 -11.42 -4.68
C GLU A 36 6.89 -10.57 -5.36
N ASP A 37 5.74 -11.16 -5.70
CA ASP A 37 4.63 -10.44 -6.31
C ASP A 37 4.07 -9.38 -5.36
N LYS A 38 3.91 -9.74 -4.09
CA LYS A 38 3.43 -8.82 -3.06
C LYS A 38 4.32 -7.59 -2.98
N ASP A 39 5.63 -7.80 -2.89
CA ASP A 39 6.59 -6.71 -2.75
C ASP A 39 6.60 -5.83 -4.00
N ALA A 40 6.58 -6.44 -5.18
CA ALA A 40 6.56 -5.71 -6.45
C ALA A 40 5.28 -4.89 -6.61
N LEU A 41 4.13 -5.48 -6.29
CA LEU A 41 2.85 -4.80 -6.41
C LEU A 41 2.75 -3.60 -5.48
N ALA A 42 3.22 -3.72 -4.24
CA ALA A 42 3.21 -2.61 -3.30
C ALA A 42 4.05 -1.43 -3.82
N GLN A 43 5.23 -1.72 -4.35
CA GLN A 43 6.10 -0.68 -4.91
C GLN A 43 5.50 -0.06 -6.17
N GLU A 44 4.86 -0.86 -7.01
CA GLU A 44 4.19 -0.38 -8.22
C GLU A 44 3.02 0.56 -7.89
N VAL A 45 2.24 0.24 -6.87
CA VAL A 45 1.15 1.11 -6.43
C VAL A 45 1.69 2.47 -6.02
N LEU A 46 2.72 2.50 -5.19
CA LEU A 46 3.31 3.77 -4.75
C LEU A 46 3.89 4.53 -5.94
N ALA A 47 4.64 3.86 -6.81
CA ALA A 47 5.24 4.50 -7.98
C ALA A 47 4.18 5.09 -8.90
N SER A 48 3.07 4.37 -9.11
CA SER A 48 1.96 4.84 -9.95
C SER A 48 1.32 6.10 -9.37
N TYR A 49 1.06 6.12 -8.07
CA TYR A 49 0.48 7.29 -7.42
C TYR A 49 1.42 8.50 -7.51
N ARG A 50 2.71 8.28 -7.32
CA ARG A 50 3.69 9.37 -7.43
C ARG A 50 3.79 9.87 -8.87
N ALA A 51 3.80 8.97 -9.84
CA ALA A 51 3.88 9.33 -11.25
C ALA A 51 2.67 10.18 -11.70
N ASN A 52 1.52 9.99 -11.07
CA ASN A 52 0.31 10.76 -11.34
C ASN A 52 0.14 11.98 -10.44
N GLY A 53 1.14 12.31 -9.64
CA GLY A 53 1.11 13.47 -8.76
C GLY A 53 0.15 13.33 -7.58
N LEU A 54 -0.24 12.12 -7.23
CA LEU A 54 -1.26 11.89 -6.20
C LEU A 54 -0.69 11.74 -4.79
N ALA A 55 0.57 11.35 -4.66
CA ALA A 55 1.21 11.14 -3.36
C ALA A 55 2.33 12.16 -3.14
N GLU A 56 2.05 13.44 -3.40
CA GLU A 56 3.04 14.52 -3.28
C GLU A 56 3.11 15.12 -1.88
N ASP A 57 2.00 15.05 -1.13
CA ASP A 57 1.95 15.52 0.24
C ASP A 57 2.92 14.73 1.11
N GLU A 58 3.74 15.45 1.88
CA GLU A 58 4.80 14.81 2.67
C GLU A 58 4.25 13.79 3.66
N ILE A 59 3.13 14.10 4.31
CA ILE A 59 2.52 13.20 5.29
C ILE A 59 2.03 11.93 4.60
N THR A 60 1.34 12.07 3.48
CA THR A 60 0.84 10.94 2.70
C THR A 60 2.00 10.10 2.17
N LEU A 61 3.03 10.75 1.64
CA LEU A 61 4.19 10.04 1.09
C LEU A 61 4.94 9.27 2.16
N ARG A 62 5.17 9.87 3.33
CA ARG A 62 5.83 9.17 4.45
C ARG A 62 5.03 7.97 4.88
N TRP A 63 3.71 8.14 5.01
CA TRP A 63 2.83 7.03 5.37
C TRP A 63 2.89 5.92 4.31
N ALA A 64 2.86 6.28 3.03
CA ALA A 64 2.87 5.31 1.93
C ALA A 64 4.18 4.51 1.89
N VAL A 65 5.31 5.18 2.10
CA VAL A 65 6.62 4.50 2.17
C VAL A 65 6.64 3.52 3.33
N ALA A 66 6.15 3.94 4.50
CA ALA A 66 6.05 3.05 5.66
C ALA A 66 5.11 1.87 5.38
N ALA A 67 4.01 2.11 4.69
CA ALA A 67 3.06 1.04 4.33
C ALA A 67 3.69 0.02 3.38
N VAL A 68 4.45 0.46 2.38
CA VAL A 68 5.19 -0.45 1.49
C VAL A 68 6.15 -1.32 2.29
N SER A 69 6.86 -0.72 3.24
CA SER A 69 7.77 -1.46 4.13
C SER A 69 7.04 -2.49 4.98
N LEU A 70 5.87 -2.14 5.52
CA LEU A 70 5.05 -3.07 6.31
C LEU A 70 4.56 -4.24 5.46
N VAL A 71 4.09 -3.97 4.25
CA VAL A 71 3.68 -5.02 3.32
C VAL A 71 4.87 -5.94 3.01
N GLY A 72 6.04 -5.35 2.78
CA GLY A 72 7.26 -6.11 2.49
C GLY A 72 7.71 -6.98 3.66
N SER A 73 7.39 -6.60 4.90
CA SER A 73 7.80 -7.36 6.09
C SER A 73 6.95 -8.61 6.33
N LEU A 74 5.83 -8.77 5.66
CA LEU A 74 4.98 -9.95 5.79
C LEU A 74 5.66 -11.18 5.17
N VAL A 75 5.60 -12.28 5.88
CA VAL A 75 6.20 -13.55 5.44
C VAL A 75 5.16 -14.67 5.46
#